data_709b449a9e6e5e9cfd72afdecf5dcb8c
#
_entry.id   709b449a9e6e5e9cfd72afdecf5dcb8c
#
_cell.length_a   1.000
_cell.length_b   1.000
_cell.length_c   1.000
_cell.angle_alpha   90.00
_cell.angle_beta   90.00
_cell.angle_gamma   90.00
#
_symmetry.space_group_name_H-M   'P 1'
#
loop_
_entity.id
_entity.type
_entity.pdbx_description
1 polymer ?
#
loop_
_entity_poly.entity_id
_entity_poly.type
_entity_poly.pdbx_seq_one_letter_code
_entity_poly.pdbx_strand_id
1 'polypeptide(L)'
;DSIQTVISGNIASASGSIAQVKNATEQLMRIAKTTNVPIFIIGHVTKDGGIAGPKTLEHLVDVVLYLEGDRYQSFRILRGIKNRFGKTSEVGIFEMEQEGMVEVANPSKVFLEERLEGASGVAVSAIVEGNRPFLVEIQALTAKSYFGYPKRTASGYDLNRLNLLIAIIEKRAGVDLSTHDVYLNIVGGIKVRENAVD
;
A
#
# COMPACT_ATOMS: atom_id res chain seq x y z
N ASP A 1 -17.05 -6.15 -13.42
CA ASP A 1 -16.82 -4.74 -13.74
C ASP A 1 -16.90 -3.86 -12.50
N SER A 2 -16.36 -2.66 -12.61
CA SER A 2 -16.33 -1.68 -11.54
C SER A 2 -17.69 -0.99 -11.40
N ILE A 3 -18.06 -0.57 -10.17
CA ILE A 3 -19.28 0.18 -9.89
C ILE A 3 -19.35 1.51 -10.69
N GLN A 4 -18.22 2.04 -11.12
CA GLN A 4 -18.15 3.26 -11.91
C GLN A 4 -18.73 3.10 -13.32
N THR A 5 -18.88 1.88 -13.84
CA THR A 5 -19.47 1.61 -15.16
C THR A 5 -20.99 1.48 -15.12
N VAL A 6 -21.58 1.38 -13.93
CA VAL A 6 -23.04 1.24 -13.76
C VAL A 6 -23.75 2.56 -14.01
N ILE A 7 -24.80 2.53 -14.83
CA ILE A 7 -25.63 3.70 -15.16
C ILE A 7 -27.08 3.42 -14.72
N SER A 8 -27.63 4.33 -13.95
CA SER A 8 -29.05 4.36 -13.62
C SER A 8 -29.75 5.36 -14.55
N GLY A 9 -30.75 4.92 -15.31
CA GLY A 9 -31.53 5.76 -16.23
C GLY A 9 -32.30 6.89 -15.55
N ASN A 10 -32.45 6.85 -14.24
CA ASN A 10 -33.21 7.82 -13.44
C ASN A 10 -32.36 9.04 -13.01
N ILE A 11 -31.06 9.07 -13.35
CA ILE A 11 -30.16 10.13 -12.94
C ILE A 11 -29.48 10.73 -14.17
N ALA A 12 -29.73 12.01 -14.41
CA ALA A 12 -29.14 12.75 -15.54
C ALA A 12 -27.69 13.18 -15.22
N SER A 13 -26.79 12.21 -15.11
CA SER A 13 -25.36 12.48 -14.93
C SER A 13 -24.51 11.39 -15.60
N ALA A 14 -23.25 11.73 -15.93
CA ALA A 14 -22.34 10.82 -16.61
C ALA A 14 -22.03 9.56 -15.78
N SER A 15 -21.69 8.46 -16.47
CA SER A 15 -21.17 7.25 -15.86
C SER A 15 -19.97 7.57 -14.95
N GLY A 16 -19.87 6.89 -13.80
CA GLY A 16 -18.79 7.12 -12.84
C GLY A 16 -18.91 8.40 -12.00
N SER A 17 -19.92 9.25 -12.24
CA SER A 17 -20.17 10.41 -11.38
C SER A 17 -20.56 9.99 -9.96
N ILE A 18 -20.33 10.87 -8.98
CA ILE A 18 -20.68 10.63 -7.57
C ILE A 18 -22.16 10.25 -7.42
N ALA A 19 -23.05 10.92 -8.14
CA ALA A 19 -24.48 10.67 -8.08
C ALA A 19 -24.87 9.27 -8.60
N GLN A 20 -24.30 8.86 -9.74
CA GLN A 20 -24.55 7.52 -10.30
C GLN A 20 -24.02 6.41 -9.39
N VAL A 21 -22.76 6.54 -8.94
CA VAL A 21 -22.12 5.54 -8.09
C VAL A 21 -22.84 5.41 -6.74
N LYS A 22 -23.25 6.54 -6.13
CA LYS A 22 -24.00 6.53 -4.88
C LYS A 22 -25.35 5.84 -5.05
N ASN A 23 -26.10 6.21 -6.09
CA ASN A 23 -27.42 5.62 -6.35
C ASN A 23 -27.33 4.10 -6.62
N ALA A 24 -26.40 3.67 -7.48
CA ALA A 24 -26.18 2.25 -7.74
C ALA A 24 -25.86 1.47 -6.46
N THR A 25 -24.98 2.05 -5.62
CA THR A 25 -24.62 1.43 -4.33
C THR A 25 -25.81 1.33 -3.37
N GLU A 26 -26.61 2.38 -3.25
CA GLU A 26 -27.82 2.37 -2.40
C GLU A 26 -28.86 1.32 -2.86
N GLN A 27 -29.02 1.15 -4.18
CA GLN A 27 -29.90 0.10 -4.72
C GLN A 27 -29.38 -1.31 -4.41
N LEU A 28 -28.08 -1.56 -4.64
CA LEU A 28 -27.44 -2.83 -4.33
C LEU A 28 -27.49 -3.15 -2.84
N MET A 29 -27.28 -2.17 -1.97
CA MET A 29 -27.40 -2.34 -0.52
C MET A 29 -28.84 -2.71 -0.12
N ARG A 30 -29.85 -2.07 -0.72
CA ARG A 30 -31.24 -2.42 -0.46
C ARG A 30 -31.54 -3.87 -0.85
N ILE A 31 -31.08 -4.29 -2.04
CA ILE A 31 -31.20 -5.67 -2.50
C ILE A 31 -30.53 -6.63 -1.52
N ALA A 32 -29.26 -6.36 -1.17
CA ALA A 32 -28.50 -7.20 -0.23
C ALA A 32 -29.26 -7.40 1.11
N LYS A 33 -29.81 -6.30 1.66
CA LYS A 33 -30.54 -6.33 2.95
C LYS A 33 -31.90 -7.02 2.86
N THR A 34 -32.62 -6.88 1.74
CA THR A 34 -33.93 -7.49 1.58
C THR A 34 -33.85 -8.97 1.23
N THR A 35 -32.81 -9.37 0.49
CA THR A 35 -32.64 -10.77 0.06
C THR A 35 -31.69 -11.56 0.96
N ASN A 36 -30.99 -10.89 1.88
CA ASN A 36 -29.93 -11.44 2.73
C ASN A 36 -28.79 -12.10 1.93
N VAL A 37 -28.48 -11.53 0.75
CA VAL A 37 -27.39 -11.97 -0.13
C VAL A 37 -26.21 -11.03 0.00
N PRO A 38 -25.00 -11.51 0.30
CA PRO A 38 -23.80 -10.66 0.32
C PRO A 38 -23.48 -10.16 -1.09
N ILE A 39 -23.20 -8.85 -1.22
CA ILE A 39 -22.81 -8.21 -2.49
C ILE A 39 -21.43 -7.61 -2.34
N PHE A 40 -20.50 -7.99 -3.23
CA PHE A 40 -19.19 -7.39 -3.35
C PHE A 40 -19.23 -6.32 -4.43
N ILE A 41 -18.89 -5.09 -4.05
CA ILE A 41 -18.80 -3.94 -4.94
C ILE A 41 -17.32 -3.67 -5.22
N ILE A 42 -16.93 -3.70 -6.48
CA ILE A 42 -15.56 -3.38 -6.91
C ILE A 42 -15.52 -1.93 -7.34
N GLY A 43 -14.60 -1.15 -6.79
CA GLY A 43 -14.36 0.23 -7.14
C GLY A 43 -12.88 0.52 -7.36
N HIS A 44 -12.55 1.39 -8.31
CA HIS A 44 -11.18 1.83 -8.55
C HIS A 44 -10.87 3.14 -7.84
N VAL A 45 -9.68 3.23 -7.25
CA VAL A 45 -9.14 4.48 -6.72
C VAL A 45 -8.65 5.32 -7.91
N THR A 46 -9.28 6.46 -8.15
CA THR A 46 -8.83 7.40 -9.18
C THR A 46 -8.02 8.53 -8.55
N LYS A 47 -6.90 8.87 -9.17
CA LYS A 47 -6.05 10.01 -8.76
C LYS A 47 -6.68 11.36 -9.13
N ASP A 48 -7.55 11.38 -10.13
CA ASP A 48 -8.19 12.60 -10.66
C ASP A 48 -9.60 12.71 -10.09
N GLY A 49 -9.87 13.81 -9.39
CA GLY A 49 -11.09 14.08 -8.63
C GLY A 49 -12.41 14.18 -9.42
N GLY A 50 -12.45 13.76 -10.70
CA GLY A 50 -13.64 13.79 -11.55
C GLY A 50 -14.52 12.52 -11.47
N ILE A 51 -13.98 11.41 -11.01
CA ILE A 51 -14.71 10.14 -10.85
C ILE A 51 -14.88 9.85 -9.36
N ALA A 52 -16.05 9.39 -8.95
CA ALA A 52 -16.32 9.03 -7.56
C ALA A 52 -15.33 7.97 -7.05
N GLY A 53 -14.40 8.40 -6.23
CA GLY A 53 -13.45 7.51 -5.57
C GLY A 53 -14.10 6.68 -4.45
N PRO A 54 -13.41 5.65 -3.94
CA PRO A 54 -13.91 4.75 -2.90
C PRO A 54 -14.37 5.48 -1.63
N LYS A 55 -13.81 6.63 -1.29
CA LYS A 55 -14.21 7.44 -0.13
C LYS A 55 -15.70 7.78 -0.11
N THR A 56 -16.32 7.96 -1.28
CA THR A 56 -17.76 8.23 -1.37
C THR A 56 -18.60 7.03 -0.93
N LEU A 57 -18.10 5.82 -1.11
CA LEU A 57 -18.79 4.56 -0.77
C LEU A 57 -18.52 4.08 0.66
N GLU A 58 -17.41 4.48 1.26
CA GLU A 58 -16.98 4.01 2.60
C GLU A 58 -18.05 4.23 3.67
N HIS A 59 -18.82 5.32 3.56
CA HIS A 59 -19.90 5.60 4.51
C HIS A 59 -21.15 4.75 4.29
N LEU A 60 -21.37 4.29 3.08
CA LEU A 60 -22.57 3.55 2.69
C LEU A 60 -22.47 2.07 3.01
N VAL A 61 -21.33 1.44 2.74
CA VAL A 61 -21.14 -0.01 2.85
C VAL A 61 -20.77 -0.46 4.27
N ASP A 62 -20.99 -1.73 4.59
CA ASP A 62 -20.71 -2.30 5.91
C ASP A 62 -19.25 -2.68 6.08
N VAL A 63 -18.58 -3.10 5.01
CA VAL A 63 -17.17 -3.48 4.98
C VAL A 63 -16.46 -2.76 3.84
N VAL A 64 -15.25 -2.29 4.09
CA VAL A 64 -14.35 -1.70 3.08
C VAL A 64 -13.02 -2.42 3.15
N LEU A 65 -12.63 -2.97 2.02
CA LEU A 65 -11.34 -3.63 1.83
C LEU A 65 -10.54 -2.89 0.77
N TYR A 66 -9.27 -2.64 1.05
CA TYR A 66 -8.33 -2.10 0.08
C TYR A 66 -7.38 -3.19 -0.37
N LEU A 67 -7.29 -3.37 -1.68
CA LEU A 67 -6.28 -4.21 -2.31
C LEU A 67 -5.22 -3.28 -2.90
N GLU A 68 -4.05 -3.27 -2.28
CA GLU A 68 -2.92 -2.42 -2.65
C GLU A 68 -1.81 -3.27 -3.29
N GLY A 69 -1.10 -2.71 -4.25
CA GLY A 69 0.06 -3.33 -4.87
C GLY A 69 0.81 -2.36 -5.75
N ASP A 70 2.09 -2.58 -5.92
CA ASP A 70 2.92 -1.82 -6.84
C ASP A 70 2.94 -2.50 -8.23
N ARG A 71 3.14 -1.70 -9.28
CA ARG A 71 3.23 -2.20 -10.68
C ARG A 71 4.46 -3.07 -10.94
N TYR A 72 5.48 -2.88 -10.14
CA TYR A 72 6.78 -3.55 -10.30
C TYR A 72 6.98 -4.74 -9.36
N GLN A 73 5.95 -5.10 -8.58
CA GLN A 73 6.07 -6.14 -7.56
C GLN A 73 4.95 -7.15 -7.67
N SER A 74 5.30 -8.41 -7.43
CA SER A 74 4.38 -9.54 -7.45
C SER A 74 3.36 -9.49 -6.30
N PHE A 75 3.66 -8.77 -5.21
CA PHE A 75 2.83 -8.81 -4.01
C PHE A 75 1.62 -7.88 -4.06
N ARG A 76 0.54 -8.32 -3.42
CA ARG A 76 -0.69 -7.58 -3.16
C ARG A 76 -1.04 -7.69 -1.69
N ILE A 77 -1.45 -6.57 -1.09
CA ILE A 77 -1.84 -6.50 0.32
C ILE A 77 -3.32 -6.14 0.38
N LEU A 78 -4.11 -7.00 1.02
CA LEU A 78 -5.52 -6.77 1.30
C LEU A 78 -5.68 -6.28 2.72
N ARG A 79 -6.22 -5.07 2.90
CA ARG A 79 -6.42 -4.43 4.21
C ARG A 79 -7.88 -4.15 4.48
N GLY A 80 -8.33 -4.41 5.70
CA GLY A 80 -9.60 -3.94 6.20
C GLY A 80 -9.49 -2.46 6.63
N ILE A 81 -10.28 -1.59 5.99
CA ILE A 81 -10.36 -0.16 6.36
C ILE A 81 -11.58 0.10 7.24
N LYS A 82 -12.66 -0.60 6.98
CA LYS A 82 -13.90 -0.56 7.75
C LYS A 82 -14.50 -1.95 7.83
N ASN A 83 -14.97 -2.33 9.01
CA ASN A 83 -15.70 -3.57 9.20
C ASN A 83 -16.68 -3.39 10.36
N ARG A 84 -17.99 -3.37 10.07
CA ARG A 84 -19.03 -3.26 11.10
C ARG A 84 -19.22 -4.54 11.92
N PHE A 85 -18.71 -5.66 11.42
CA PHE A 85 -18.94 -6.99 12.00
C PHE A 85 -17.71 -7.56 12.71
N GLY A 86 -16.57 -6.87 12.64
CA GLY A 86 -15.33 -7.36 13.21
C GLY A 86 -14.17 -6.36 13.16
N LYS A 87 -12.99 -6.89 13.42
CA LYS A 87 -11.73 -6.11 13.45
C LYS A 87 -11.31 -5.70 12.03
N THR A 88 -10.58 -4.59 11.92
CA THR A 88 -9.94 -4.13 10.68
C THR A 88 -8.42 -4.33 10.71
N SER A 89 -7.89 -4.91 11.78
CA SER A 89 -6.45 -5.14 11.95
C SER A 89 -5.91 -6.36 11.18
N GLU A 90 -6.78 -7.14 10.55
CA GLU A 90 -6.38 -8.28 9.74
C GLU A 90 -5.85 -7.83 8.38
N VAL A 91 -4.75 -8.47 7.95
CA VAL A 91 -4.08 -8.18 6.66
C VAL A 91 -3.82 -9.49 5.93
N GLY A 92 -4.26 -9.57 4.67
CA GLY A 92 -3.93 -10.65 3.74
C GLY A 92 -2.78 -10.24 2.82
N ILE A 93 -1.80 -11.12 2.63
CA ILE A 93 -0.71 -10.90 1.67
C ILE A 93 -0.81 -11.97 0.61
N PHE A 94 -0.79 -11.54 -0.65
CA PHE A 94 -0.91 -12.39 -1.82
C PHE A 94 0.23 -12.11 -2.78
N GLU A 95 0.61 -13.12 -3.54
CA GLU A 95 1.54 -13.01 -4.66
C GLU A 95 0.78 -13.19 -5.97
N MET A 96 1.19 -12.43 -7.00
CA MET A 96 0.62 -12.56 -8.35
C MET A 96 1.43 -13.59 -9.12
N GLU A 97 0.83 -14.75 -9.33
CA GLU A 97 1.37 -15.83 -10.16
C GLU A 97 0.67 -15.92 -11.51
N GLN A 98 1.11 -16.85 -12.37
CA GLN A 98 0.48 -17.05 -13.69
C GLN A 98 -0.99 -17.50 -13.58
N GLU A 99 -1.32 -18.22 -12.52
CA GLU A 99 -2.68 -18.73 -12.25
C GLU A 99 -3.56 -17.72 -11.52
N GLY A 100 -3.00 -16.58 -11.10
CA GLY A 100 -3.72 -15.52 -10.35
C GLY A 100 -3.07 -15.17 -9.02
N MET A 101 -3.88 -14.69 -8.07
CA MET A 101 -3.42 -14.34 -6.72
C MET A 101 -3.36 -15.59 -5.84
N VAL A 102 -2.20 -15.85 -5.27
CA VAL A 102 -1.95 -16.94 -4.31
C VAL A 102 -1.65 -16.37 -2.94
N GLU A 103 -2.21 -16.96 -1.88
CA GLU A 103 -1.96 -16.51 -0.52
C GLU A 103 -0.51 -16.77 -0.08
N VAL A 104 0.13 -15.75 0.49
CA VAL A 104 1.46 -15.86 1.10
C VAL A 104 1.31 -16.19 2.58
N ALA A 105 1.42 -17.45 2.93
CA ALA A 105 1.27 -17.92 4.31
C ALA A 105 2.36 -17.37 5.25
N ASN A 106 3.60 -17.25 4.76
CA ASN A 106 4.74 -16.71 5.52
C ASN A 106 5.46 -15.60 4.73
N PRO A 107 5.01 -14.33 4.88
CA PRO A 107 5.62 -13.21 4.20
C PRO A 107 7.10 -13.00 4.54
N SER A 108 7.49 -13.24 5.80
CA SER A 108 8.89 -13.09 6.21
C SER A 108 9.83 -14.00 5.42
N LYS A 109 9.41 -15.24 5.12
CA LYS A 109 10.20 -16.14 4.29
C LYS A 109 10.39 -15.57 2.90
N VAL A 110 9.32 -15.14 2.25
CA VAL A 110 9.34 -14.64 0.88
C VAL A 110 10.15 -13.34 0.76
N PHE A 111 10.00 -12.40 1.69
CA PHE A 111 10.75 -11.13 1.67
C PHE A 111 12.24 -11.28 2.00
N LEU A 112 12.66 -12.42 2.53
CA LEU A 112 14.05 -12.72 2.85
C LEU A 112 14.67 -13.81 1.96
N GLU A 113 13.91 -14.40 1.03
CA GLU A 113 14.34 -15.56 0.24
C GLU A 113 15.51 -15.25 -0.69
N GLU A 114 15.56 -14.03 -1.24
CA GLU A 114 16.64 -13.56 -2.12
C GLU A 114 17.78 -12.84 -1.37
N ARG A 115 17.77 -12.89 -0.03
CA ARG A 115 18.77 -12.19 0.78
C ARG A 115 20.17 -12.72 0.54
N LEU A 116 21.08 -11.82 0.20
CA LEU A 116 22.51 -12.08 0.16
C LEU A 116 23.08 -11.96 1.59
N GLU A 117 23.38 -13.08 2.22
CA GLU A 117 24.01 -13.08 3.55
C GLU A 117 25.38 -12.39 3.50
N GLY A 118 25.62 -11.49 4.46
CA GLY A 118 26.87 -10.75 4.57
C GLY A 118 27.06 -9.60 3.60
N ALA A 119 26.05 -9.26 2.77
CA ALA A 119 26.14 -8.07 1.92
C ALA A 119 26.12 -6.78 2.77
N SER A 120 27.05 -5.87 2.49
CA SER A 120 27.07 -4.57 3.14
C SER A 120 25.88 -3.72 2.69
N GLY A 121 25.35 -2.88 3.60
CA GLY A 121 24.20 -2.03 3.33
C GLY A 121 22.86 -2.76 3.34
N VAL A 122 22.78 -3.96 3.92
CA VAL A 122 21.57 -4.75 4.05
C VAL A 122 21.30 -5.00 5.53
N ALA A 123 20.09 -4.68 5.97
CA ALA A 123 19.60 -4.94 7.33
C ALA A 123 18.23 -5.63 7.27
N VAL A 124 17.92 -6.40 8.29
CA VAL A 124 16.58 -6.97 8.48
C VAL A 124 15.91 -6.27 9.64
N SER A 125 14.70 -5.82 9.43
CA SER A 125 13.87 -5.22 10.46
C SER A 125 12.51 -5.89 10.53
N ALA A 126 11.86 -5.79 11.70
CA ALA A 126 10.51 -6.25 11.89
C ALA A 126 9.53 -5.07 11.69
N ILE A 127 8.49 -5.31 10.94
CA ILE A 127 7.37 -4.38 10.78
C ILE A 127 6.07 -5.05 11.18
N VAL A 128 5.06 -4.25 11.52
CA VAL A 128 3.70 -4.73 11.82
C VAL A 128 2.72 -4.12 10.84
N GLU A 129 2.05 -4.95 10.09
CA GLU A 129 0.94 -4.54 9.23
C GLU A 129 -0.37 -5.06 9.81
N GLY A 130 -1.20 -4.13 10.29
CA GLY A 130 -2.38 -4.49 11.07
C GLY A 130 -2.00 -5.13 12.40
N ASN A 131 -2.28 -6.41 12.58
CA ASN A 131 -1.88 -7.25 13.72
C ASN A 131 -0.82 -8.30 13.37
N ARG A 132 -0.30 -8.29 12.13
CA ARG A 132 0.61 -9.32 11.62
C ARG A 132 2.04 -8.79 11.56
N PRO A 133 2.96 -9.28 12.44
CA PRO A 133 4.38 -8.96 12.34
C PRO A 133 5.03 -9.79 11.23
N PHE A 134 5.97 -9.20 10.51
CA PHE A 134 6.85 -9.90 9.57
C PHE A 134 8.17 -9.16 9.38
N LEU A 135 9.14 -9.88 8.84
CA LEU A 135 10.47 -9.35 8.59
C LEU A 135 10.55 -8.80 7.18
N VAL A 136 11.23 -7.67 7.04
CA VAL A 136 11.56 -7.05 5.75
C VAL A 136 13.04 -6.79 5.66
N GLU A 137 13.57 -6.88 4.46
CA GLU A 137 14.93 -6.46 4.16
C GLU A 137 14.95 -4.98 3.80
N ILE A 138 15.88 -4.26 4.39
CA ILE A 138 16.16 -2.86 4.11
C ILE A 138 17.53 -2.80 3.46
N GLN A 139 17.59 -2.20 2.30
CA GLN A 139 18.82 -2.00 1.54
C GLN A 139 19.16 -0.52 1.54
N ALA A 140 20.38 -0.17 1.96
CA ALA A 140 20.90 1.18 1.91
C ALA A 140 22.22 1.21 1.16
N LEU A 141 22.35 2.13 0.22
CA LEU A 141 23.55 2.32 -0.57
C LEU A 141 23.96 3.80 -0.55
N THR A 142 25.24 4.04 -0.39
CA THR A 142 25.84 5.36 -0.56
C THR A 142 26.85 5.34 -1.71
N ALA A 143 26.87 6.39 -2.50
CA ALA A 143 27.83 6.55 -3.58
C ALA A 143 28.32 8.01 -3.62
N LYS A 144 29.59 8.24 -3.98
CA LYS A 144 30.09 9.60 -4.15
C LYS A 144 29.28 10.32 -5.22
N SER A 145 28.74 11.49 -4.90
CA SER A 145 28.01 12.31 -5.86
C SER A 145 28.99 12.99 -6.82
N TYR A 146 28.69 12.90 -8.10
CA TYR A 146 29.44 13.62 -9.15
C TYR A 146 28.78 14.95 -9.53
N PHE A 147 27.58 15.22 -8.96
CA PHE A 147 26.85 16.45 -9.17
C PHE A 147 26.93 17.35 -7.92
N GLY A 148 26.81 18.64 -8.08
CA GLY A 148 26.88 19.60 -6.97
C GLY A 148 25.81 19.42 -5.88
N TYR A 149 24.79 18.61 -6.14
CA TYR A 149 23.73 18.32 -5.18
C TYR A 149 23.55 16.81 -5.05
N PRO A 150 23.90 16.21 -3.90
CA PRO A 150 23.74 14.79 -3.65
C PRO A 150 22.27 14.37 -3.72
N LYS A 151 22.00 13.25 -4.38
CA LYS A 151 20.64 12.69 -4.51
C LYS A 151 20.25 11.92 -3.26
N ARG A 152 18.99 12.05 -2.88
CA ARG A 152 18.35 11.25 -1.84
C ARG A 152 17.17 10.54 -2.45
N THR A 153 17.15 9.21 -2.43
CA THR A 153 16.11 8.39 -3.04
C THR A 153 15.64 7.35 -2.04
N ALA A 154 14.34 7.22 -1.88
CA ALA A 154 13.73 6.22 -1.02
C ALA A 154 12.63 5.48 -1.78
N SER A 155 12.62 4.16 -1.67
CA SER A 155 11.58 3.25 -2.15
C SER A 155 10.99 2.52 -0.95
N GLY A 156 9.67 2.57 -0.77
CA GLY A 156 9.00 1.98 0.39
C GLY A 156 9.18 2.75 1.71
N TYR A 157 9.86 3.89 1.69
CA TYR A 157 10.18 4.70 2.87
C TYR A 157 9.94 6.19 2.59
N ASP A 158 9.61 6.98 3.61
CA ASP A 158 9.37 8.42 3.45
C ASP A 158 10.68 9.18 3.24
N LEU A 159 10.73 10.00 2.18
CA LEU A 159 11.94 10.73 1.80
C LEU A 159 12.34 11.80 2.83
N ASN A 160 11.36 12.48 3.45
CA ASN A 160 11.65 13.51 4.45
C ASN A 160 12.24 12.85 5.71
N ARG A 161 11.73 11.68 6.06
CA ARG A 161 12.26 10.90 7.18
C ARG A 161 13.68 10.39 6.89
N LEU A 162 13.97 9.93 5.67
CA LEU A 162 15.32 9.59 5.26
C LEU A 162 16.27 10.79 5.40
N ASN A 163 15.86 11.98 4.96
CA ASN A 163 16.67 13.20 5.11
C ASN A 163 16.94 13.53 6.59
N LEU A 164 15.95 13.34 7.46
CA LEU A 164 16.11 13.53 8.90
C LEU A 164 17.13 12.53 9.49
N LEU A 165 17.05 11.25 9.10
CA LEU A 165 17.99 10.22 9.53
C LEU A 165 19.41 10.52 9.07
N ILE A 166 19.59 10.97 7.82
CA ILE A 166 20.90 11.38 7.31
C ILE A 166 21.49 12.50 8.18
N ALA A 167 20.71 13.54 8.48
CA ALA A 167 21.16 14.64 9.33
C ALA A 167 21.52 14.17 10.77
N ILE A 168 20.79 13.22 11.32
CA ILE A 168 21.08 12.62 12.62
C ILE A 168 22.38 11.81 12.56
N ILE A 169 22.58 10.99 11.53
CA ILE A 169 23.78 10.18 11.33
C ILE A 169 25.01 11.09 11.19
N GLU A 170 24.94 12.13 10.34
CA GLU A 170 26.00 13.10 10.20
C GLU A 170 26.38 13.76 11.54
N LYS A 171 25.37 14.21 12.29
CA LYS A 171 25.59 14.93 13.54
C LYS A 171 26.05 14.03 14.69
N ARG A 172 25.52 12.81 14.81
CA ARG A 172 25.71 11.93 15.96
C ARG A 172 26.80 10.88 15.74
N ALA A 173 26.89 10.34 14.53
CA ALA A 173 27.88 9.31 14.18
C ALA A 173 29.14 9.90 13.52
N GLY A 174 29.13 11.18 13.15
CA GLY A 174 30.27 11.84 12.50
C GLY A 174 30.53 11.34 11.07
N VAL A 175 29.57 10.70 10.43
CA VAL A 175 29.68 10.20 9.07
C VAL A 175 29.30 11.32 8.10
N ASP A 176 30.23 11.76 7.26
CA ASP A 176 29.96 12.80 6.27
C ASP A 176 29.26 12.22 5.03
N LEU A 177 27.98 12.52 4.88
CA LEU A 177 27.15 12.18 3.73
C LEU A 177 26.86 13.38 2.83
N SER A 178 27.44 14.55 3.14
CA SER A 178 27.18 15.81 2.41
C SER A 178 27.57 15.77 0.94
N THR A 179 28.53 14.89 0.57
CA THR A 179 28.99 14.68 -0.80
C THR A 179 28.59 13.33 -1.40
N HIS A 180 27.70 12.60 -0.73
CA HIS A 180 27.30 11.25 -1.16
C HIS A 180 25.82 11.20 -1.52
N ASP A 181 25.50 10.57 -2.62
CA ASP A 181 24.16 10.12 -2.93
C ASP A 181 23.76 9.01 -1.95
N VAL A 182 22.51 9.02 -1.52
CA VAL A 182 21.96 7.99 -0.61
C VAL A 182 20.71 7.40 -1.22
N TYR A 183 20.69 6.09 -1.30
CA TYR A 183 19.58 5.29 -1.81
C TYR A 183 19.11 4.34 -0.72
N LEU A 184 17.81 4.29 -0.46
CA LEU A 184 17.20 3.38 0.48
C LEU A 184 16.04 2.65 -0.20
N ASN A 185 16.00 1.33 -0.07
CA ASN A 185 14.97 0.49 -0.62
C ASN A 185 14.45 -0.49 0.42
N ILE A 186 13.13 -0.58 0.55
CA ILE A 186 12.47 -1.65 1.30
C ILE A 186 12.10 -2.75 0.30
N VAL A 187 12.65 -3.94 0.49
CA VAL A 187 12.38 -5.09 -0.38
C VAL A 187 10.91 -5.50 -0.24
N GLY A 188 10.32 -5.94 -1.35
CA GLY A 188 8.91 -6.32 -1.40
C GLY A 188 7.93 -5.15 -1.59
N GLY A 189 8.41 -3.87 -1.71
CA GLY A 189 7.64 -2.65 -2.00
C GLY A 189 6.63 -2.26 -0.96
N ILE A 190 6.80 -2.77 0.21
CA ILE A 190 5.99 -2.41 1.35
C ILE A 190 6.33 -0.98 1.75
N LYS A 191 5.33 -0.17 2.02
CA LYS A 191 5.52 1.17 2.57
C LYS A 191 5.64 1.10 4.09
N VAL A 192 6.83 1.26 4.60
CA VAL A 192 7.09 1.27 6.03
C VAL A 192 6.80 2.64 6.63
N ARG A 193 5.99 2.65 7.68
CA ARG A 193 5.61 3.86 8.43
C ARG A 193 6.07 3.85 9.88
N GLU A 194 6.53 2.71 10.36
CA GLU A 194 6.93 2.52 11.74
C GLU A 194 8.32 3.08 12.03
N ASN A 195 8.48 3.64 13.24
CA ASN A 195 9.76 4.21 13.68
C ASN A 195 10.78 3.14 14.08
N ALA A 196 10.34 1.90 14.30
CA ALA A 196 11.22 0.79 14.64
C ALA A 196 12.19 0.39 13.52
N VAL A 197 11.98 0.92 12.32
CA VAL A 197 12.78 0.63 11.12
C VAL A 197 13.91 1.63 10.88
N ASP A 198 13.98 2.73 11.65
CA ASP A 198 14.99 3.81 11.53
C ASP A 198 16.39 3.43 11.96
#